data_0e8d6c32f1b6602abbf2c3e3ec48648a
#
_entry.id   0e8d6c32f1b6602abbf2c3e3ec48648a
#
_cell.length_a   1.000
_cell.length_b   1.000
_cell.length_c   1.000
_cell.angle_alpha   90.00
_cell.angle_beta   90.00
_cell.angle_gamma   90.00
#
_symmetry.space_group_name_H-M   'P 1'
#
loop_
_entity.id
_entity.type
_entity.pdbx_description
1 polymer ?
#
loop_
_entity_poly.entity_id
_entity_poly.type
_entity_poly.pdbx_seq_one_letter_code
_entity_poly.pdbx_strand_id
1 'polypeptide(L)' 'MNKEVLDSILPTMDTNDIVELVHNHLCGLRVMENKDREDVKVEYGLNEDIEDNSREELINALYKMNKKINSR' A
#
# COMPACT_ATOMS: atom_id res chain seq x y z
N MET A 1 -7.34 3.48 -7.84
CA MET A 1 -8.29 3.92 -6.77
C MET A 1 -7.99 5.38 -6.47
N ASN A 2 -8.98 6.24 -6.40
CA ASN A 2 -8.68 7.62 -6.05
C ASN A 2 -8.65 7.82 -4.51
N LYS A 3 -8.07 8.93 -4.10
CA LYS A 3 -7.87 9.24 -2.68
C LYS A 3 -9.19 9.34 -1.91
N GLU A 4 -10.21 9.88 -2.53
CA GLU A 4 -11.52 10.06 -1.88
C GLU A 4 -12.18 8.71 -1.56
N VAL A 5 -12.07 7.75 -2.47
CA VAL A 5 -12.53 6.39 -2.24
C VAL A 5 -11.75 5.76 -1.09
N LEU A 6 -10.44 5.92 -1.11
CA LEU A 6 -9.57 5.39 -0.07
C LEU A 6 -9.92 5.98 1.30
N ASP A 7 -10.11 7.30 1.38
CA ASP A 7 -10.52 7.98 2.62
C ASP A 7 -11.85 7.44 3.14
N SER A 8 -12.75 7.07 2.24
CA SER A 8 -14.08 6.58 2.58
C SER A 8 -14.06 5.15 3.14
N ILE A 9 -13.22 4.28 2.58
CA ILE A 9 -13.23 2.85 2.93
C ILE A 9 -12.32 2.50 4.10
N LEU A 10 -11.19 3.19 4.26
CA LEU A 10 -10.19 2.85 5.28
C LEU A 10 -10.77 2.80 6.70
N PRO A 11 -11.61 3.75 7.14
CA PRO A 11 -12.17 3.69 8.51
C PRO A 11 -13.05 2.47 8.77
N THR A 12 -13.57 1.85 7.72
CA THR A 12 -14.47 0.68 7.83
C THR A 12 -13.73 -0.65 7.71
N MET A 13 -12.45 -0.63 7.32
CA MET A 13 -11.67 -1.83 7.09
C MET A 13 -10.95 -2.28 8.35
N ASP A 14 -10.88 -3.59 8.56
CA ASP A 14 -10.02 -4.13 9.62
C ASP A 14 -8.59 -4.21 9.10
N THR A 15 -7.66 -4.54 10.01
CA THR A 15 -6.23 -4.58 9.67
C THR A 15 -5.92 -5.62 8.60
N ASN A 16 -6.61 -6.75 8.62
CA ASN A 16 -6.37 -7.80 7.61
C ASN A 16 -6.77 -7.32 6.21
N ASP A 17 -7.88 -6.59 6.11
CA ASP A 17 -8.32 -6.03 4.84
C ASP A 17 -7.34 -4.97 4.33
N ILE A 18 -6.78 -4.17 5.24
CA ILE A 18 -5.77 -3.17 4.88
C ILE A 18 -4.50 -3.85 4.38
N VAL A 19 -4.05 -4.92 5.04
CA VAL A 19 -2.90 -5.70 4.60
C VAL A 19 -3.11 -6.22 3.18
N GLU A 20 -4.28 -6.76 2.89
CA GLU A 20 -4.61 -7.26 1.56
C GLU A 20 -4.58 -6.14 0.52
N LEU A 21 -5.12 -4.98 0.85
CA LEU A 21 -5.11 -3.82 -0.04
C LEU A 21 -3.68 -3.33 -0.31
N VAL A 22 -2.83 -3.33 0.71
CA VAL A 22 -1.41 -3.00 0.58
C VAL A 22 -0.71 -3.98 -0.37
N HIS A 23 -0.97 -5.28 -0.23
CA HIS A 23 -0.42 -6.29 -1.14
C HIS A 23 -0.82 -6.02 -2.59
N ASN A 24 -2.08 -5.68 -2.82
CA ASN A 24 -2.59 -5.39 -4.17
C ASN A 24 -1.89 -4.17 -4.78
N HIS A 25 -1.70 -3.12 -3.99
CA HIS A 25 -0.98 -1.93 -4.45
C HIS A 25 0.49 -2.23 -4.71
N LEU A 26 1.10 -3.04 -3.84
CA LEU A 26 2.49 -3.47 -4.00
C LEU A 26 2.69 -4.21 -5.32
N CYS A 27 1.81 -5.15 -5.63
CA CYS A 27 1.86 -5.91 -6.88
C CYS A 27 1.72 -5.00 -8.10
N GLY A 28 0.82 -4.02 -8.03
CA GLY A 28 0.64 -3.04 -9.09
C GLY A 28 1.91 -2.23 -9.35
N LEU A 29 2.56 -1.77 -8.30
CA LEU A 29 3.79 -0.99 -8.41
C LEU A 29 4.96 -1.82 -8.93
N ARG A 30 5.07 -3.08 -8.53
CA ARG A 30 6.11 -3.98 -9.05
C ARG A 30 6.06 -4.06 -10.58
N VAL A 31 4.87 -4.26 -11.10
CA VAL A 31 4.67 -4.36 -12.55
C VAL A 31 4.91 -3.01 -13.22
N MET A 32 4.32 -1.96 -12.65
CA MET A 32 4.36 -0.60 -13.21
C MET A 32 5.78 -0.04 -13.29
N GLU A 33 6.59 -0.27 -12.25
CA GLU A 33 7.94 0.27 -12.15
C GLU A 33 9.04 -0.75 -12.46
N ASN A 34 8.65 -1.98 -12.76
CA ASN A 34 9.59 -3.07 -13.05
C ASN A 34 10.62 -3.24 -11.93
N LYS A 35 10.15 -3.29 -10.68
CA LYS A 35 10.98 -3.42 -9.49
C LYS A 35 10.69 -4.72 -8.77
N ASP A 36 11.65 -5.17 -7.95
CA ASP A 36 11.45 -6.29 -7.06
C ASP A 36 10.54 -5.91 -5.91
N ARG A 37 9.79 -6.89 -5.40
CA ARG A 37 8.89 -6.72 -4.27
C ARG A 37 9.59 -6.12 -3.05
N GLU A 38 10.81 -6.59 -2.75
CA GLU A 38 11.57 -6.11 -1.60
C GLU A 38 11.97 -4.64 -1.74
N ASP A 39 12.34 -4.22 -2.94
CA ASP A 39 12.69 -2.83 -3.22
C ASP A 39 11.48 -1.92 -3.02
N VAL A 40 10.31 -2.33 -3.46
CA VAL A 40 9.09 -1.55 -3.27
C VAL A 40 8.73 -1.43 -1.79
N LYS A 41 8.85 -2.52 -1.02
CA LYS A 41 8.60 -2.46 0.41
C LYS A 41 9.49 -1.44 1.11
N VAL A 42 10.79 -1.48 0.82
CA VAL A 42 11.74 -0.55 1.42
C VAL A 42 11.40 0.90 1.03
N GLU A 43 11.07 1.14 -0.22
CA GLU A 43 10.74 2.48 -0.70
C GLU A 43 9.57 3.10 0.05
N TYR A 44 8.58 2.29 0.43
CA TYR A 44 7.38 2.78 1.11
C TYR A 44 7.41 2.56 2.63
N GLY A 45 8.56 2.20 3.19
CA GLY A 45 8.72 2.08 4.64
C GLY A 45 8.03 0.87 5.25
N LEU A 46 7.83 -0.18 4.47
CA LEU A 46 7.21 -1.41 4.93
C LEU A 46 8.26 -2.40 5.44
N ASN A 47 7.91 -3.17 6.46
CA ASN A 47 8.75 -4.25 6.96
C ASN A 47 8.79 -5.39 5.95
N GLU A 48 9.77 -6.27 6.08
CA GLU A 48 9.89 -7.45 5.23
C GLU A 48 8.60 -8.26 5.26
N ASP A 49 8.02 -8.44 6.46
CA ASP A 49 6.70 -9.03 6.61
C ASP A 49 5.70 -7.88 6.82
N ILE A 50 4.82 -7.68 5.84
CA ILE A 50 3.86 -6.58 5.86
C ILE A 50 2.96 -6.62 7.09
N GLU A 51 2.64 -7.82 7.57
CA GLU A 51 1.78 -8.01 8.73
C GLU A 51 2.40 -7.49 10.03
N ASP A 52 3.72 -7.30 10.06
CA ASP A 52 4.42 -6.75 11.21
C ASP A 52 4.35 -5.23 11.29
N ASN A 53 3.81 -4.57 10.27
CA ASN A 53 3.62 -3.13 10.31
C ASN A 53 2.40 -2.76 11.13
N SER A 54 2.45 -1.60 11.80
CA SER A 54 1.29 -1.06 12.49
C SER A 54 0.23 -0.63 11.48
N ARG A 55 -1.01 -0.50 11.93
CA ARG A 55 -2.11 -0.01 11.10
C ARG A 55 -1.77 1.36 10.48
N GLU A 56 -1.18 2.25 11.28
CA GLU A 56 -0.80 3.58 10.82
C GLU A 56 0.27 3.51 9.72
N GLU A 57 1.27 2.65 9.89
CA GLU A 57 2.31 2.46 8.88
C GLU A 57 1.74 1.93 7.58
N LEU A 58 0.83 0.96 7.68
CA LEU A 58 0.15 0.40 6.51
C LEU A 58 -0.66 1.47 5.77
N ILE A 59 -1.41 2.28 6.50
CA ILE A 59 -2.22 3.34 5.91
C ILE A 59 -1.35 4.39 5.22
N ASN A 60 -0.26 4.82 5.87
CA ASN A 60 0.66 5.78 5.29
C ASN A 60 1.29 5.26 3.99
N ALA A 61 1.74 4.00 4.00
CA ALA A 61 2.30 3.36 2.81
C ALA A 61 1.25 3.28 1.71
N LEU A 62 0.02 2.93 2.07
CA LEU A 62 -1.07 2.79 1.11
C LEU A 62 -1.37 4.10 0.38
N TYR A 63 -1.43 5.21 1.11
CA TYR A 63 -1.64 6.52 0.48
C TYR A 63 -0.52 6.88 -0.48
N LYS A 64 0.73 6.62 -0.09
CA LYS A 64 1.89 6.92 -0.95
C LYS A 64 1.88 6.06 -2.21
N MET A 65 1.61 4.77 -2.08
CA MET A 65 1.54 3.86 -3.21
C MET A 65 0.38 4.22 -4.13
N ASN A 66 -0.77 4.54 -3.57
CA ASN A 66 -1.95 4.94 -4.33
C ASN A 66 -1.69 6.21 -5.15
N LYS A 67 -1.02 7.19 -4.53
CA LYS A 67 -0.64 8.43 -5.21
C LYS A 67 0.28 8.15 -6.39
N LYS A 68 1.24 7.26 -6.22
CA LYS A 68 2.19 6.88 -7.28
C LYS A 68 1.47 6.20 -8.44
N ILE A 69 0.58 5.27 -8.13
CA ILE A 69 -0.21 4.56 -9.14
C ILE A 69 -1.08 5.54 -9.95
N ASN A 70 -1.69 6.51 -9.27
CA ASN A 70 -2.59 7.47 -9.90
C ASN A 70 -1.88 8.61 -10.64
N SER A 71 -0.57 8.74 -10.47
CA SER A 71 0.19 9.82 -11.09
C SER A 71 0.64 9.53 -12.52
N ARG A 72 0.31 8.38 -13.03
CA ARG A 72 0.67 7.98 -14.41
C ARG A 72 -0.23 8.61 -15.44
#